data_5d1cc1d5482f5ba698a2dbaf855e2397
#
_entry.id   5d1cc1d5482f5ba698a2dbaf855e2397
#
_cell.length_a   1.000
_cell.length_b   1.000
_cell.length_c   1.000
_cell.angle_alpha   90.00
_cell.angle_beta   90.00
_cell.angle_gamma   90.00
#
_symmetry.space_group_name_H-M   'P 1'
#
loop_
_entity.id
_entity.type
_entity.pdbx_description
1 polymer ?
#
loop_
_entity_poly.entity_id
_entity_poly.type
_entity_poly.pdbx_seq_one_letter_code
_entity_poly.pdbx_strand_id
1 'polypeptide(L)'
;MRLAILRPPSAEELIDETAFAEEEFLPYWAELWPSGVALARHVAHRELSGLRVLELGCGLGLPSLAAAMRGAEVLATDWAEDAIGLLQRNAERNGVVLRVARVRWSEPEPLLRGAPWDLVLGADLLYEARNTEQLAELLPRLGGEALLAEPGRPYAKQFLEQFGAENLGERIYRLVC
;
A
#
# COMPACT_ATOMS: atom_id res chain seq x y z
N MET A 1 -10.36 10.02 13.68
CA MET A 1 -10.11 10.51 12.30
C MET A 1 -11.26 10.08 11.40
N ARG A 2 -11.65 10.89 10.42
CA ARG A 2 -12.68 10.56 9.42
C ARG A 2 -12.09 10.83 8.04
N LEU A 3 -12.17 9.84 7.14
CA LEU A 3 -11.76 9.96 5.74
C LEU A 3 -12.98 9.94 4.82
N ALA A 4 -13.00 10.83 3.83
CA ALA A 4 -14.01 10.87 2.78
C ALA A 4 -13.41 10.26 1.50
N ILE A 5 -13.82 9.04 1.15
CA ILE A 5 -13.21 8.26 0.07
C ILE A 5 -14.14 8.22 -1.15
N LEU A 6 -13.59 8.63 -2.30
CA LEU A 6 -14.13 8.31 -3.61
C LEU A 6 -13.69 6.89 -3.98
N ARG A 7 -14.59 6.12 -4.54
CA ARG A 7 -14.29 4.81 -5.11
C ARG A 7 -15.15 4.60 -6.36
N PRO A 8 -14.75 3.75 -7.29
CA PRO A 8 -15.63 3.31 -8.36
C PRO A 8 -16.90 2.64 -7.83
N PRO A 9 -18.00 2.61 -8.57
CA PRO A 9 -19.23 1.92 -8.17
C PRO A 9 -19.01 0.43 -7.94
N SER A 10 -18.22 -0.21 -8.80
CA SER A 10 -17.88 -1.63 -8.75
C SER A 10 -16.52 -1.86 -9.43
N ALA A 11 -15.71 -2.79 -8.91
CA ALA A 11 -14.49 -3.23 -9.61
C ALA A 11 -14.85 -4.00 -10.88
N GLU A 12 -15.98 -4.71 -10.91
CA GLU A 12 -16.44 -5.49 -12.05
C GLU A 12 -16.74 -4.61 -13.28
N GLU A 13 -17.23 -3.38 -13.08
CA GLU A 13 -17.47 -2.42 -14.16
C GLU A 13 -16.18 -1.86 -14.80
N LEU A 14 -15.06 -2.08 -14.15
CA LEU A 14 -13.72 -1.64 -14.61
C LEU A 14 -12.96 -2.74 -15.36
N ILE A 15 -13.53 -3.94 -15.47
CA ILE A 15 -12.90 -5.05 -16.21
C ILE A 15 -12.99 -4.75 -17.70
N ASP A 16 -11.84 -4.44 -18.30
CA ASP A 16 -11.67 -4.42 -19.75
C ASP A 16 -11.22 -5.81 -20.19
N GLU A 17 -12.07 -6.52 -20.95
CA GLU A 17 -11.78 -7.88 -21.41
C GLU A 17 -10.51 -7.97 -22.27
N THR A 18 -10.13 -6.89 -22.97
CA THR A 18 -8.91 -6.82 -23.75
C THR A 18 -7.67 -6.63 -22.88
N ALA A 19 -7.74 -5.76 -21.89
CA ALA A 19 -6.66 -5.55 -20.92
C ALA A 19 -6.47 -6.79 -20.01
N PHE A 20 -7.55 -7.48 -19.66
CA PHE A 20 -7.49 -8.73 -18.91
C PHE A 20 -6.76 -9.85 -19.68
N ALA A 21 -6.97 -9.93 -21.01
CA ALA A 21 -6.32 -10.93 -21.84
C ALA A 21 -4.79 -10.69 -22.00
N GLU A 22 -4.34 -9.44 -21.88
CA GLU A 22 -2.93 -9.08 -22.02
C GLU A 22 -2.15 -9.13 -20.70
N GLU A 23 -2.75 -8.76 -19.56
CA GLU A 23 -2.04 -8.59 -18.30
C GLU A 23 -2.56 -9.46 -17.13
N GLU A 24 -3.66 -10.20 -17.29
CA GLU A 24 -4.30 -11.04 -16.23
C GLU A 24 -4.62 -10.26 -14.93
N PHE A 25 -4.75 -8.93 -14.99
CA PHE A 25 -4.96 -8.10 -13.82
C PHE A 25 -6.43 -7.73 -13.63
N LEU A 26 -6.99 -8.19 -12.52
CA LEU A 26 -8.27 -7.68 -12.02
C LEU A 26 -8.07 -6.31 -11.34
N PRO A 27 -9.05 -5.40 -11.41
CA PRO A 27 -8.94 -4.06 -10.81
C PRO A 27 -9.09 -4.10 -9.27
N TYR A 28 -8.27 -4.91 -8.59
CA TYR A 28 -8.27 -5.05 -7.13
C TYR A 28 -8.04 -3.73 -6.39
N TRP A 29 -7.36 -2.78 -7.06
CA TRP A 29 -7.09 -1.44 -6.53
C TRP A 29 -8.38 -0.65 -6.23
N ALA A 30 -9.50 -0.97 -6.91
CA ALA A 30 -10.77 -0.25 -6.79
C ALA A 30 -11.59 -0.63 -5.56
N GLU A 31 -11.25 -1.72 -4.90
CA GLU A 31 -11.98 -2.26 -3.76
C GLU A 31 -11.54 -1.69 -2.42
N LEU A 32 -12.49 -1.57 -1.50
CA LEU A 32 -12.22 -1.19 -0.11
C LEU A 32 -11.85 -2.43 0.71
N TRP A 33 -10.58 -2.79 0.68
CA TRP A 33 -10.09 -3.95 1.42
C TRP A 33 -10.11 -3.72 2.93
N PRO A 34 -10.59 -4.70 3.73
CA PRO A 34 -10.57 -4.61 5.19
C PRO A 34 -9.17 -4.37 5.78
N SER A 35 -8.15 -4.98 5.17
CA SER A 35 -6.73 -4.79 5.56
C SER A 35 -6.29 -3.34 5.43
N GLY A 36 -6.67 -2.65 4.34
CA GLY A 36 -6.39 -1.22 4.16
C GLY A 36 -7.07 -0.35 5.22
N VAL A 37 -8.30 -0.69 5.59
CA VAL A 37 -9.04 0.00 6.68
C VAL A 37 -8.36 -0.23 8.03
N ALA A 38 -7.94 -1.46 8.35
CA ALA A 38 -7.26 -1.79 9.59
C ALA A 38 -5.92 -1.06 9.69
N LEU A 39 -5.10 -1.09 8.61
CA LEU A 39 -3.82 -0.40 8.57
C LEU A 39 -3.99 1.12 8.71
N ALA A 40 -4.95 1.73 8.03
CA ALA A 40 -5.23 3.15 8.15
C ALA A 40 -5.63 3.55 9.57
N ARG A 41 -6.41 2.71 10.27
CA ARG A 41 -6.76 2.93 11.69
C ARG A 41 -5.52 2.85 12.58
N HIS A 42 -4.67 1.86 12.39
CA HIS A 42 -3.42 1.71 13.13
C HIS A 42 -2.50 2.91 12.93
N VAL A 43 -2.28 3.31 11.69
CA VAL A 43 -1.48 4.48 11.29
C VAL A 43 -2.00 5.78 11.89
N ALA A 44 -3.33 5.94 11.97
CA ALA A 44 -3.97 7.12 12.54
C ALA A 44 -3.62 7.38 14.03
N HIS A 45 -3.13 6.38 14.76
CA HIS A 45 -2.73 6.50 16.16
C HIS A 45 -1.21 6.63 16.36
N ARG A 46 -0.43 6.67 15.27
CA ARG A 46 1.03 6.84 15.32
C ARG A 46 1.44 8.31 15.22
N GLU A 47 2.59 8.62 15.81
CA GLU A 47 3.27 9.90 15.58
C GLU A 47 4.14 9.75 14.33
N LEU A 48 3.78 10.49 13.26
CA LEU A 48 4.42 10.39 11.95
C LEU A 48 4.92 11.73 11.41
N SER A 49 4.84 12.78 12.22
CA SER A 49 5.22 14.14 11.80
C SER A 49 6.68 14.18 11.31
N GLY A 50 6.87 14.59 10.06
CA GLY A 50 8.19 14.69 9.42
C GLY A 50 8.80 13.35 8.98
N LEU A 51 8.15 12.20 9.22
CA LEU A 51 8.62 10.92 8.74
C LEU A 51 8.34 10.76 7.24
N ARG A 52 9.26 10.12 6.55
CA ARG A 52 9.15 9.75 5.14
C ARG A 52 8.48 8.38 5.02
N VAL A 53 7.26 8.38 4.53
CA VAL A 53 6.41 7.18 4.45
C VAL A 53 6.19 6.77 3.00
N LEU A 54 6.41 5.50 2.71
CA LEU A 54 6.12 4.89 1.41
C LEU A 54 4.93 3.93 1.58
N GLU A 55 3.92 4.03 0.73
CA GLU A 55 2.90 2.97 0.60
C GLU A 55 3.08 2.23 -0.71
N LEU A 56 3.13 0.89 -0.63
CA LEU A 56 3.18 -0.04 -1.75
C LEU A 56 1.78 -0.57 -2.03
N GLY A 57 1.35 -0.59 -3.31
CA GLY A 57 0.03 -1.08 -3.70
C GLY A 57 -1.10 -0.30 -3.02
N CYS A 58 -1.09 1.02 -3.15
CA CYS A 58 -1.94 1.90 -2.34
C CYS A 58 -3.45 1.79 -2.63
N GLY A 59 -3.85 1.36 -3.83
CA GLY A 59 -5.25 1.30 -4.23
C GLY A 59 -5.99 2.61 -3.95
N LEU A 60 -7.02 2.56 -3.08
CA LEU A 60 -7.77 3.75 -2.66
C LEU A 60 -6.99 4.67 -1.71
N GLY A 61 -5.83 4.25 -1.19
CA GLY A 61 -4.87 5.05 -0.44
C GLY A 61 -5.23 5.38 0.99
N LEU A 62 -6.04 4.56 1.66
CA LEU A 62 -6.47 4.84 3.03
C LEU A 62 -5.31 4.99 4.02
N PRO A 63 -4.30 4.08 4.04
CA PRO A 63 -3.12 4.23 4.90
C PRO A 63 -2.31 5.49 4.58
N SER A 64 -2.11 5.81 3.30
CA SER A 64 -1.42 7.03 2.85
C SER A 64 -2.11 8.30 3.31
N LEU A 65 -3.44 8.37 3.16
CA LEU A 65 -4.23 9.50 3.63
C LEU A 65 -4.14 9.66 5.15
N ALA A 66 -4.20 8.53 5.88
CA ALA A 66 -4.05 8.54 7.33
C ALA A 66 -2.66 9.03 7.75
N ALA A 67 -1.59 8.57 7.09
CA ALA A 67 -0.23 8.99 7.36
C ALA A 67 -0.01 10.49 7.06
N ALA A 68 -0.52 10.99 5.93
CA ALA A 68 -0.45 12.40 5.58
C ALA A 68 -1.19 13.28 6.60
N MET A 69 -2.36 12.85 7.09
CA MET A 69 -3.08 13.55 8.17
C MET A 69 -2.33 13.55 9.50
N ARG A 70 -1.37 12.64 9.70
CA ARG A 70 -0.47 12.59 10.85
C ARG A 70 0.85 13.35 10.61
N GLY A 71 0.94 14.12 9.53
CA GLY A 71 2.08 14.98 9.21
C GLY A 71 3.27 14.29 8.56
N ALA A 72 3.07 13.07 8.02
CA ALA A 72 4.10 12.37 7.26
C ALA A 72 4.30 12.98 5.86
N GLU A 73 5.53 12.87 5.34
CA GLU A 73 5.85 13.08 3.94
C GLU A 73 5.62 11.78 3.16
N VAL A 74 4.46 11.66 2.52
CA VAL A 74 4.02 10.40 1.91
C VAL A 74 4.35 10.34 0.43
N LEU A 75 4.86 9.18 -0.02
CA LEU A 75 4.81 8.70 -1.40
C LEU A 75 3.92 7.46 -1.43
N ALA A 76 2.78 7.54 -2.13
CA ALA A 76 1.90 6.41 -2.36
C ALA A 76 2.10 5.88 -3.77
N THR A 77 2.19 4.55 -3.91
CA THR A 77 2.50 3.92 -5.20
C THR A 77 1.55 2.78 -5.51
N ASP A 78 1.22 2.66 -6.78
CA ASP A 78 0.47 1.54 -7.34
C ASP A 78 0.94 1.27 -8.77
N TRP A 79 0.69 0.09 -9.30
CA TRP A 79 0.95 -0.20 -10.71
C TRP A 79 -0.16 0.35 -11.62
N ALA A 80 -1.40 0.48 -11.11
CA ALA A 80 -2.57 0.94 -11.84
C ALA A 80 -2.62 2.48 -11.90
N GLU A 81 -2.66 3.03 -13.12
CA GLU A 81 -2.74 4.48 -13.35
C GLU A 81 -4.01 5.08 -12.74
N ASP A 82 -5.13 4.38 -12.85
CA ASP A 82 -6.43 4.83 -12.32
C ASP A 82 -6.43 4.90 -10.79
N ALA A 83 -5.73 4.00 -10.10
CA ALA A 83 -5.53 4.07 -8.66
C ALA A 83 -4.82 5.37 -8.26
N ILE A 84 -3.76 5.73 -8.99
CA ILE A 84 -2.99 6.96 -8.78
C ILE A 84 -3.86 8.19 -8.95
N GLY A 85 -4.62 8.27 -10.07
CA GLY A 85 -5.53 9.40 -10.34
C GLY A 85 -6.65 9.51 -9.30
N LEU A 86 -7.18 8.37 -8.83
CA LEU A 86 -8.23 8.36 -7.81
C LEU A 86 -7.69 8.78 -6.44
N LEU A 87 -6.50 8.32 -6.07
CA LEU A 87 -5.87 8.71 -4.81
C LEU A 87 -5.57 10.21 -4.75
N GLN A 88 -5.14 10.83 -5.85
CA GLN A 88 -4.97 12.29 -5.91
C GLN A 88 -6.27 13.03 -5.57
N ARG A 89 -7.39 12.62 -6.17
CA ARG A 89 -8.72 13.19 -5.86
C ARG A 89 -9.14 12.93 -4.40
N ASN A 90 -8.79 11.76 -3.87
CA ASN A 90 -9.04 11.43 -2.47
C ASN A 90 -8.21 12.31 -1.53
N ALA A 91 -6.95 12.61 -1.87
CA ALA A 91 -6.09 13.52 -1.11
C ALA A 91 -6.68 14.95 -1.08
N GLU A 92 -7.04 15.49 -2.24
CA GLU A 92 -7.70 16.80 -2.35
C GLU A 92 -8.98 16.88 -1.51
N ARG A 93 -9.83 15.84 -1.60
CA ARG A 93 -11.10 15.76 -0.84
C ARG A 93 -10.90 15.75 0.66
N ASN A 94 -9.78 15.22 1.14
CA ASN A 94 -9.43 15.18 2.55
C ASN A 94 -8.52 16.33 2.99
N GLY A 95 -8.16 17.25 2.10
CA GLY A 95 -7.32 18.41 2.39
C GLY A 95 -5.90 18.05 2.79
N VAL A 96 -5.36 16.95 2.26
CA VAL A 96 -3.98 16.51 2.50
C VAL A 96 -3.13 16.57 1.24
N VAL A 97 -1.83 16.77 1.42
CA VAL A 97 -0.84 16.76 0.34
C VAL A 97 -0.01 15.49 0.49
N LEU A 98 0.09 14.74 -0.60
CA LEU A 98 0.98 13.59 -0.71
C LEU A 98 1.47 13.46 -2.15
N ARG A 99 2.56 12.75 -2.34
CA ARG A 99 3.07 12.41 -3.67
C ARG A 99 2.52 11.04 -4.06
N VAL A 100 2.24 10.89 -5.34
CA VAL A 100 1.82 9.62 -5.92
C VAL A 100 2.72 9.27 -7.11
N ALA A 101 2.92 7.99 -7.36
CA ALA A 101 3.65 7.52 -8.53
C ALA A 101 3.15 6.14 -8.98
N ARG A 102 3.05 5.97 -10.29
CA ARG A 102 2.86 4.65 -10.86
C ARG A 102 4.19 3.91 -10.85
N VAL A 103 4.25 2.78 -10.15
CA VAL A 103 5.46 1.97 -10.04
C VAL A 103 5.10 0.48 -10.06
N ARG A 104 5.80 -0.28 -10.90
CA ARG A 104 5.79 -1.74 -10.85
C ARG A 104 6.96 -2.21 -9.96
N TRP A 105 6.75 -3.20 -9.12
CA TRP A 105 7.82 -3.72 -8.23
C TRP A 105 8.94 -4.43 -9.00
N SER A 106 8.67 -4.88 -10.22
CA SER A 106 9.69 -5.36 -11.15
C SER A 106 10.64 -4.27 -11.66
N GLU A 107 10.26 -2.99 -11.50
CA GLU A 107 11.04 -1.80 -11.89
C GLU A 107 11.13 -0.83 -10.71
N PRO A 108 11.83 -1.21 -9.61
CA PRO A 108 11.74 -0.52 -8.32
C PRO A 108 12.58 0.76 -8.22
N GLU A 109 13.29 1.18 -9.25
CA GLU A 109 14.22 2.31 -9.23
C GLU A 109 13.61 3.61 -8.66
N PRO A 110 12.33 3.97 -8.95
CA PRO A 110 11.72 5.17 -8.37
C PRO A 110 11.60 5.08 -6.83
N LEU A 111 11.35 3.88 -6.29
CA LEU A 111 11.23 3.64 -4.84
C LEU A 111 12.60 3.69 -4.18
N LEU A 112 13.61 3.07 -4.83
CA LEU A 112 15.00 2.98 -4.33
C LEU A 112 15.71 4.32 -4.34
N ARG A 113 15.43 5.20 -5.31
CA ARG A 113 15.94 6.58 -5.28
C ARG A 113 15.44 7.39 -4.08
N GLY A 114 14.29 7.01 -3.53
CA GLY A 114 13.74 7.60 -2.33
C GLY A 114 14.24 6.98 -1.03
N ALA A 115 14.86 5.82 -1.06
CA ALA A 115 15.35 5.13 0.14
C ALA A 115 16.51 5.87 0.83
N PRO A 116 16.74 5.68 2.15
CA PRO A 116 15.89 4.90 3.04
C PRO A 116 14.57 5.60 3.39
N TRP A 117 13.52 4.81 3.58
CA TRP A 117 12.24 5.27 4.09
C TRP A 117 12.16 5.01 5.59
N ASP A 118 11.50 5.91 6.35
CA ASP A 118 11.31 5.71 7.79
C ASP A 118 10.25 4.66 8.07
N LEU A 119 9.22 4.60 7.20
CA LEU A 119 8.12 3.65 7.32
C LEU A 119 7.62 3.23 5.93
N VAL A 120 7.48 1.92 5.73
CA VAL A 120 6.84 1.34 4.55
C VAL A 120 5.48 0.76 4.96
N LEU A 121 4.43 1.06 4.21
CA LEU A 121 3.07 0.57 4.42
C LEU A 121 2.66 -0.36 3.29
N GLY A 122 1.90 -1.40 3.62
CA GLY A 122 1.30 -2.27 2.63
C GLY A 122 0.09 -3.02 3.18
N ALA A 123 -0.96 -3.12 2.39
CA ALA A 123 -2.19 -3.79 2.80
C ALA A 123 -2.64 -4.79 1.76
N ASP A 124 -2.79 -6.06 2.17
CA ASP A 124 -3.28 -7.16 1.34
C ASP A 124 -2.42 -7.41 0.07
N LEU A 125 -1.09 -7.37 0.20
CA LEU A 125 -0.16 -7.46 -0.93
C LEU A 125 0.26 -8.89 -1.28
N LEU A 126 0.11 -9.85 -0.35
CA LEU A 126 0.63 -11.23 -0.47
C LEU A 126 -0.38 -12.20 -1.09
N TYR A 127 -1.18 -11.74 -2.06
CA TYR A 127 -2.24 -12.54 -2.68
C TYR A 127 -1.77 -13.42 -3.85
N GLU A 128 -0.56 -13.16 -4.39
CA GLU A 128 0.08 -13.95 -5.46
C GLU A 128 1.51 -14.31 -5.09
N ALA A 129 2.00 -15.45 -5.58
CA ALA A 129 3.38 -15.89 -5.35
C ALA A 129 4.40 -14.86 -5.84
N ARG A 130 4.22 -14.33 -7.06
CA ARG A 130 5.13 -13.31 -7.65
C ARG A 130 5.22 -12.05 -6.80
N ASN A 131 4.09 -11.60 -6.21
CA ASN A 131 4.07 -10.43 -5.34
C ASN A 131 4.92 -10.67 -4.09
N THR A 132 4.80 -11.88 -3.52
CA THR A 132 5.55 -12.28 -2.34
C THR A 132 7.05 -12.32 -2.61
N GLU A 133 7.46 -12.87 -3.76
CA GLU A 133 8.86 -12.90 -4.19
C GLU A 133 9.43 -11.49 -4.41
N GLN A 134 8.72 -10.66 -5.18
CA GLN A 134 9.14 -9.28 -5.45
C GLN A 134 9.25 -8.45 -4.15
N LEU A 135 8.30 -8.60 -3.23
CA LEU A 135 8.33 -7.89 -1.95
C LEU A 135 9.46 -8.39 -1.05
N ALA A 136 9.76 -9.69 -1.06
CA ALA A 136 10.88 -10.25 -0.29
C ALA A 136 12.24 -9.70 -0.74
N GLU A 137 12.40 -9.40 -2.03
CA GLU A 137 13.60 -8.77 -2.58
C GLU A 137 13.64 -7.25 -2.37
N LEU A 138 12.47 -6.61 -2.40
CA LEU A 138 12.34 -5.15 -2.38
C LEU A 138 12.45 -4.57 -0.97
N LEU A 139 11.72 -5.12 0.00
CA LEU A 139 11.61 -4.54 1.34
C LEU A 139 12.97 -4.27 2.02
N PRO A 140 13.96 -5.20 2.00
CA PRO A 140 15.26 -4.95 2.62
C PRO A 140 16.06 -3.78 2.00
N ARG A 141 15.69 -3.38 0.78
CA ARG A 141 16.36 -2.31 0.03
C ARG A 141 15.70 -0.94 0.28
N LEU A 142 14.50 -0.93 0.87
CA LEU A 142 13.77 0.29 1.17
C LEU A 142 14.18 0.89 2.52
N GLY A 143 14.64 0.05 3.45
CA GLY A 143 15.05 0.44 4.81
C GLY A 143 13.87 0.74 5.73
N GLY A 144 14.19 1.04 6.99
CA GLY A 144 13.21 1.42 7.99
C GLY A 144 12.36 0.28 8.54
N GLU A 145 11.17 0.64 9.00
CA GLU A 145 10.13 -0.27 9.49
C GLU A 145 9.09 -0.50 8.38
N ALA A 146 8.62 -1.73 8.22
CA ALA A 146 7.45 -1.99 7.39
C ALA A 146 6.27 -2.43 8.25
N LEU A 147 5.08 -1.91 7.95
CA LEU A 147 3.80 -2.34 8.50
C LEU A 147 2.96 -2.96 7.39
N LEU A 148 2.72 -4.25 7.51
CA LEU A 148 1.88 -4.99 6.58
C LEU A 148 0.57 -5.41 7.26
N ALA A 149 -0.56 -5.05 6.67
CA ALA A 149 -1.87 -5.60 7.05
C ALA A 149 -2.19 -6.77 6.13
N GLU A 150 -2.27 -7.99 6.71
CA GLU A 150 -2.34 -9.24 5.97
C GLU A 150 -3.51 -10.12 6.48
N PRO A 151 -4.52 -10.42 5.63
CA PRO A 151 -5.72 -11.12 6.09
C PRO A 151 -5.55 -12.64 6.30
N GLY A 152 -4.40 -13.20 6.00
CA GLY A 152 -4.10 -14.64 6.07
C GLY A 152 -4.09 -15.30 4.70
N ARG A 153 -3.53 -14.63 3.70
CA ARG A 153 -3.33 -15.18 2.36
C ARG A 153 -2.42 -16.42 2.39
N PRO A 154 -2.54 -17.34 1.43
CA PRO A 154 -1.76 -18.58 1.43
C PRO A 154 -0.23 -18.38 1.50
N TYR A 155 0.28 -17.34 0.86
CA TYR A 155 1.71 -17.05 0.79
C TYR A 155 2.23 -16.24 1.99
N ALA A 156 1.35 -15.67 2.81
CA ALA A 156 1.70 -14.74 3.88
C ALA A 156 2.50 -15.41 5.01
N LYS A 157 2.15 -16.62 5.40
CA LYS A 157 2.77 -17.30 6.54
C LYS A 157 4.28 -17.41 6.38
N GLN A 158 4.73 -18.01 5.27
CA GLN A 158 6.17 -18.20 5.00
C GLN A 158 6.91 -16.85 4.88
N PHE A 159 6.30 -15.86 4.22
CA PHE A 159 6.85 -14.53 4.09
C PHE A 159 7.05 -13.85 5.46
N LEU A 160 6.03 -13.85 6.32
CA LEU A 160 6.11 -13.24 7.64
C LEU A 160 7.13 -13.95 8.54
N GLU A 161 7.22 -15.29 8.48
CA GLU A 161 8.25 -16.06 9.18
C GLU A 161 9.67 -15.72 8.70
N GLN A 162 9.87 -15.59 7.39
CA GLN A 162 11.16 -15.21 6.78
C GLN A 162 11.68 -13.87 7.31
N PHE A 163 10.78 -12.90 7.51
CA PHE A 163 11.13 -11.58 8.02
C PHE A 163 11.11 -11.47 9.55
N GLY A 164 10.80 -12.55 10.27
CA GLY A 164 10.65 -12.49 11.73
C GLY A 164 9.58 -11.47 12.17
N ALA A 165 8.49 -11.39 11.41
CA ALA A 165 7.48 -10.37 11.59
C ALA A 165 6.79 -10.45 12.96
N GLU A 166 6.71 -9.32 13.66
CA GLU A 166 5.97 -9.18 14.91
C GLU A 166 4.50 -8.88 14.64
N ASN A 167 3.60 -9.68 15.21
CA ASN A 167 2.17 -9.44 15.14
C ASN A 167 1.75 -8.39 16.18
N LEU A 168 1.29 -7.22 15.71
CA LEU A 168 0.82 -6.10 16.55
C LEU A 168 -0.67 -6.17 16.91
N GLY A 169 -1.36 -7.22 16.52
CA GLY A 169 -2.82 -7.35 16.61
C GLY A 169 -3.53 -6.95 15.32
N GLU A 170 -4.82 -7.28 15.23
CA GLU A 170 -5.68 -6.96 14.06
C GLU A 170 -5.09 -7.37 12.70
N ARG A 171 -4.22 -8.40 12.69
CA ARG A 171 -3.49 -8.87 11.49
C ARG A 171 -2.57 -7.81 10.88
N ILE A 172 -2.03 -6.95 11.71
CA ILE A 172 -0.98 -6.00 11.34
C ILE A 172 0.35 -6.55 11.84
N TYR A 173 1.32 -6.57 10.95
CA TYR A 173 2.64 -7.15 11.18
C TYR A 173 3.71 -6.08 10.99
N ARG A 174 4.64 -6.02 11.92
CA ARG A 174 5.83 -5.17 11.87
C ARG A 174 7.02 -6.00 11.41
N LEU A 175 7.73 -5.48 10.42
CA LEU A 175 8.99 -6.02 9.91
C LEU A 175 10.06 -4.94 10.07
N VAL A 176 11.30 -5.35 10.32
CA VAL A 176 12.48 -4.46 10.25
C VAL A 176 13.19 -4.80 8.94
N CYS A 177 13.33 -3.81 8.07
CA CYS A 177 13.90 -3.94 6.73
C CYS A 177 15.39 -3.61 6.69
#